data_3ff0e6d9855927be28ed7f61f1d3ca46
#
_entry.id   3ff0e6d9855927be28ed7f61f1d3ca46
#
_cell.length_a   1.000
_cell.length_b   1.000
_cell.length_c   1.000
_cell.angle_alpha   90.00
_cell.angle_beta   90.00
_cell.angle_gamma   90.00
#
_symmetry.space_group_name_H-M   'P 1'
#
loop_
_entity.id
_entity.type
_entity.pdbx_description
1 polymer ?
#
loop_
_entity_poly.entity_id
_entity_poly.type
_entity_poly.pdbx_seq_one_letter_code
_entity_poly.pdbx_strand_id
1 'polypeptide(L)'
;LRPTFGRVSRHGGVMSGYSSDTFGPLARSVEDIAAIMEAISGHDPKDVLCSPRAVPKFTSELSGDLRGIKLAVVREIAYSDGVEAEVAAAFAASLDVLRALGATVEEVSLPYAKWAVPLQMLTTDADVASWFLANFLRDRYMRFDTGTRTRLAASALIPASVYHRAMRARTVVRAQVLDAMRKYDALLTPTNVTPPRLISHAAEVLGSSDDVIPKLIRRRIAHYPFSLSNVPAMSVPNGFSKDGLPLALQIASRPFGESTVFRVGHAYEQATPWHKRHPDLDKTLAVTE
;
A
#
# COMPACT_ATOMS: atom_id res chain seq x y z
N LEU A 1 2.73 -3.93 -6.58
CA LEU A 1 2.54 -2.48 -6.80
C LEU A 1 1.08 -2.10 -6.64
N ARG A 2 0.80 -1.00 -5.96
CA ARG A 2 -0.42 -0.21 -6.08
C ARG A 2 -0.13 0.92 -7.08
N PRO A 3 -0.76 1.00 -8.25
CA PRO A 3 -0.55 2.12 -9.17
C PRO A 3 -1.31 3.37 -8.73
N THR A 4 -1.05 4.49 -9.41
CA THR A 4 -1.87 5.69 -9.31
C THR A 4 -3.33 5.37 -9.62
N PHE A 5 -4.24 5.93 -8.83
CA PHE A 5 -5.67 5.82 -9.11
C PHE A 5 -6.01 6.30 -10.53
N GLY A 6 -6.71 5.47 -11.28
CA GLY A 6 -7.05 5.72 -12.68
C GLY A 6 -5.94 5.41 -13.70
N ARG A 7 -4.77 4.88 -13.29
CA ARG A 7 -3.73 4.43 -14.23
C ARG A 7 -4.14 3.14 -14.96
N VAL A 8 -4.87 2.25 -14.27
CA VAL A 8 -5.41 1.00 -14.79
C VAL A 8 -6.93 1.07 -14.72
N SER A 9 -7.62 0.64 -15.77
CA SER A 9 -9.08 0.56 -15.80
C SER A 9 -9.59 -0.38 -14.71
N ARG A 10 -10.72 -0.02 -14.13
CA ARG A 10 -11.44 -0.82 -13.13
C ARG A 10 -12.73 -1.42 -13.70
N HIS A 11 -12.99 -1.21 -15.00
CA HIS A 11 -14.17 -1.75 -15.65
C HIS A 11 -14.21 -3.27 -15.52
N GLY A 12 -15.37 -3.81 -15.17
CA GLY A 12 -15.56 -5.25 -14.92
C GLY A 12 -15.15 -5.74 -13.54
N GLY A 13 -14.50 -4.89 -12.72
CA GLY A 13 -14.15 -5.21 -11.35
C GLY A 13 -15.28 -4.95 -10.36
N VAL A 14 -15.28 -5.71 -9.27
CA VAL A 14 -16.15 -5.45 -8.11
C VAL A 14 -15.47 -4.43 -7.21
N MET A 15 -15.99 -3.20 -7.18
CA MET A 15 -15.40 -2.10 -6.42
C MET A 15 -15.83 -2.11 -4.96
N SER A 16 -14.87 -2.04 -4.06
CA SER A 16 -15.12 -1.82 -2.63
C SER A 16 -15.09 -0.33 -2.28
N GLY A 17 -14.13 0.42 -2.82
CA GLY A 17 -14.01 1.86 -2.59
C GLY A 17 -14.03 2.62 -3.91
N TYR A 18 -15.13 3.30 -4.21
CA TYR A 18 -15.29 4.00 -5.49
C TYR A 18 -14.17 5.00 -5.77
N SER A 19 -13.71 5.71 -4.74
CA SER A 19 -12.70 6.77 -4.85
C SER A 19 -11.27 6.32 -4.56
N SER A 20 -11.03 5.03 -4.30
CA SER A 20 -9.72 4.56 -3.83
C SER A 20 -9.24 3.24 -4.40
N ASP A 21 -10.12 2.38 -4.94
CA ASP A 21 -9.71 1.08 -5.44
C ASP A 21 -8.85 1.20 -6.71
N THR A 22 -7.85 0.35 -6.78
CA THR A 22 -6.96 0.23 -7.95
C THR A 22 -6.61 -1.24 -8.17
N PHE A 23 -6.42 -1.64 -9.41
CA PHE A 23 -5.80 -2.92 -9.75
C PHE A 23 -4.31 -2.72 -9.96
N GLY A 24 -3.50 -3.59 -9.39
CA GLY A 24 -2.06 -3.53 -9.52
C GLY A 24 -1.43 -4.92 -9.49
N PRO A 25 -0.29 -5.11 -10.19
CA PRO A 25 0.36 -6.40 -10.30
C PRO A 25 1.10 -6.81 -9.03
N LEU A 26 1.19 -8.13 -8.86
CA LEU A 26 2.09 -8.82 -7.95
C LEU A 26 2.99 -9.72 -8.80
N ALA A 27 4.30 -9.59 -8.67
CA ALA A 27 5.27 -10.41 -9.36
C ALA A 27 6.54 -10.58 -8.49
N ARG A 28 7.48 -11.38 -8.96
CA ARG A 28 8.70 -11.69 -8.20
C ARG A 28 9.84 -10.73 -8.46
N SER A 29 9.76 -9.94 -9.53
CA SER A 29 10.74 -8.91 -9.85
C SER A 29 10.06 -7.58 -10.15
N VAL A 30 10.80 -6.49 -10.00
CA VAL A 30 10.34 -5.14 -10.38
C VAL A 30 10.19 -5.03 -11.89
N GLU A 31 11.04 -5.71 -12.66
CA GLU A 31 10.97 -5.76 -14.12
C GLU A 31 9.65 -6.38 -14.60
N ASP A 32 9.25 -7.53 -14.03
CA ASP A 32 7.95 -8.16 -14.33
C ASP A 32 6.78 -7.23 -13.99
N ILE A 33 6.84 -6.54 -12.84
CA ILE A 33 5.80 -5.58 -12.46
C ILE A 33 5.73 -4.43 -13.47
N ALA A 34 6.88 -3.92 -13.94
CA ALA A 34 6.93 -2.86 -14.95
C ALA A 34 6.34 -3.32 -16.28
N ALA A 35 6.69 -4.53 -16.74
CA ALA A 35 6.15 -5.13 -17.97
C ALA A 35 4.63 -5.36 -17.89
N ILE A 36 4.14 -5.89 -16.77
CA ILE A 36 2.69 -6.06 -16.55
C ILE A 36 2.01 -4.70 -16.56
N MET A 37 2.58 -3.69 -15.91
CA MET A 37 1.99 -2.34 -15.89
C MET A 37 1.95 -1.70 -17.27
N GLU A 38 2.90 -1.94 -18.15
CA GLU A 38 2.82 -1.50 -19.56
C GLU A 38 1.62 -2.13 -20.27
N ALA A 39 1.36 -3.41 -20.01
CA ALA A 39 0.29 -4.15 -20.66
C ALA A 39 -1.11 -3.76 -20.17
N ILE A 40 -1.28 -3.48 -18.87
CA ILE A 40 -2.59 -3.23 -18.26
C ILE A 40 -2.95 -1.76 -18.08
N SER A 41 -1.98 -0.84 -18.26
CA SER A 41 -2.22 0.60 -18.13
C SER A 41 -2.77 1.18 -19.43
N GLY A 42 -3.54 2.25 -19.31
CA GLY A 42 -4.04 3.01 -20.45
C GLY A 42 -5.47 3.49 -20.23
N HIS A 43 -5.95 4.30 -21.18
CA HIS A 43 -7.28 4.85 -21.12
C HIS A 43 -8.32 3.81 -21.55
N ASP A 44 -9.35 3.64 -20.72
CA ASP A 44 -10.52 2.84 -21.04
C ASP A 44 -11.78 3.73 -20.90
N PRO A 45 -12.51 4.00 -21.99
CA PRO A 45 -13.71 4.84 -21.95
C PRO A 45 -14.86 4.21 -21.15
N LYS A 46 -14.78 2.92 -20.81
CA LYS A 46 -15.78 2.23 -19.97
C LYS A 46 -15.57 2.50 -18.47
N ASP A 47 -14.38 2.96 -18.05
CA ASP A 47 -14.12 3.45 -16.68
C ASP A 47 -13.96 4.97 -16.71
N VAL A 48 -15.01 5.69 -16.32
CA VAL A 48 -15.04 7.17 -16.30
C VAL A 48 -13.95 7.82 -15.41
N LEU A 49 -13.32 7.06 -14.54
CA LEU A 49 -12.23 7.52 -13.68
C LEU A 49 -10.84 7.09 -14.21
N CYS A 50 -10.80 6.37 -15.33
CA CYS A 50 -9.55 6.00 -15.98
C CYS A 50 -8.91 7.21 -16.64
N SER A 51 -7.66 7.45 -16.36
CA SER A 51 -6.92 8.62 -16.87
C SER A 51 -6.55 8.47 -18.34
N PRO A 52 -6.73 9.51 -19.17
CA PRO A 52 -6.25 9.53 -20.55
C PRO A 52 -4.74 9.78 -20.69
N ARG A 53 -4.03 9.89 -19.57
CA ARG A 53 -2.60 10.18 -19.57
C ARG A 53 -1.80 9.06 -20.23
N ALA A 54 -0.90 9.40 -21.15
CA ALA A 54 -0.01 8.46 -21.82
C ALA A 54 0.74 7.56 -20.84
N VAL A 55 0.93 6.31 -21.23
CA VAL A 55 1.68 5.31 -20.47
C VAL A 55 3.13 5.36 -20.90
N PRO A 56 4.08 5.61 -19.98
CA PRO A 56 5.49 5.49 -20.28
C PRO A 56 5.89 4.04 -20.57
N LYS A 57 6.99 3.85 -21.25
CA LYS A 57 7.63 2.55 -21.38
C LYS A 57 8.45 2.26 -20.11
N PHE A 58 7.80 1.74 -19.08
CA PHE A 58 8.38 1.55 -17.74
C PHE A 58 9.64 0.68 -17.75
N THR A 59 9.67 -0.37 -18.56
CA THR A 59 10.81 -1.28 -18.68
C THR A 59 12.07 -0.59 -19.18
N SER A 60 11.94 0.45 -20.03
CA SER A 60 13.10 1.20 -20.55
C SER A 60 13.67 2.20 -19.54
N GLU A 61 12.94 2.49 -18.45
CA GLU A 61 13.37 3.44 -17.43
C GLU A 61 14.04 2.76 -16.22
N LEU A 62 14.15 1.43 -16.24
CA LEU A 62 14.82 0.66 -15.19
C LEU A 62 16.33 0.93 -15.23
N SER A 63 16.86 1.39 -14.10
CA SER A 63 18.26 1.75 -13.95
C SER A 63 18.77 1.29 -12.59
N GLY A 64 20.03 0.91 -12.52
CA GLY A 64 20.71 0.59 -11.24
C GLY A 64 21.30 1.83 -10.55
N ASP A 65 21.15 3.02 -11.12
CA ASP A 65 21.74 4.26 -10.63
C ASP A 65 20.68 5.21 -10.04
N LEU A 66 20.91 5.64 -8.80
CA LEU A 66 20.03 6.57 -8.08
C LEU A 66 20.66 7.95 -7.88
N ARG A 67 21.78 8.28 -8.56
CA ARG A 67 22.38 9.62 -8.48
C ARG A 67 21.37 10.69 -8.91
N GLY A 68 21.25 11.72 -8.08
CA GLY A 68 20.29 12.81 -8.28
C GLY A 68 18.86 12.51 -7.79
N ILE A 69 18.56 11.29 -7.35
CA ILE A 69 17.27 10.94 -6.78
C ILE A 69 17.23 11.36 -5.30
N LYS A 70 16.18 12.09 -4.94
CA LYS A 70 15.93 12.56 -3.58
C LYS A 70 14.84 11.75 -2.94
N LEU A 71 15.17 10.99 -1.91
CA LEU A 71 14.27 10.14 -1.13
C LEU A 71 14.04 10.73 0.25
N ALA A 72 12.87 10.51 0.83
CA ALA A 72 12.62 10.91 2.20
C ALA A 72 11.92 9.81 3.01
N VAL A 73 12.41 9.57 4.22
CA VAL A 73 11.80 8.69 5.22
C VAL A 73 10.66 9.41 5.91
N VAL A 74 9.48 8.82 5.95
CA VAL A 74 8.33 9.36 6.69
C VAL A 74 8.48 9.01 8.17
N ARG A 75 8.84 10.01 8.98
CA ARG A 75 9.21 9.83 10.40
C ARG A 75 8.10 9.19 11.23
N GLU A 76 6.87 9.66 11.10
CA GLU A 76 5.71 9.22 11.88
C GLU A 76 5.31 7.78 11.61
N ILE A 77 5.84 7.19 10.54
CA ILE A 77 5.63 5.78 10.18
C ILE A 77 6.87 4.97 10.54
N ALA A 78 8.03 5.38 10.01
CA ALA A 78 9.25 4.60 10.11
C ALA A 78 9.79 4.49 11.56
N TYR A 79 9.54 5.51 12.38
CA TYR A 79 10.04 5.59 13.76
C TYR A 79 8.93 5.61 14.81
N SER A 80 7.74 5.10 14.45
CA SER A 80 6.65 4.97 15.41
C SER A 80 6.95 3.86 16.43
N ASP A 81 6.44 4.00 17.66
CA ASP A 81 6.58 3.00 18.74
C ASP A 81 5.99 1.62 18.35
N GLY A 82 5.23 1.58 17.26
CA GLY A 82 4.66 0.34 16.72
C GLY A 82 5.61 -0.47 15.85
N VAL A 83 6.77 0.07 15.43
CA VAL A 83 7.72 -0.63 14.56
C VAL A 83 8.56 -1.60 15.39
N GLU A 84 8.51 -2.88 15.03
CA GLU A 84 9.29 -3.91 15.70
C GLU A 84 10.78 -3.80 15.33
N ALA A 85 11.66 -4.14 16.28
CA ALA A 85 13.10 -3.93 16.16
C ALA A 85 13.71 -4.54 14.88
N GLU A 86 13.29 -5.75 14.50
CA GLU A 86 13.79 -6.41 13.30
C GLU A 86 13.30 -5.74 12.00
N VAL A 87 12.10 -5.16 11.99
CA VAL A 87 11.60 -4.35 10.88
C VAL A 87 12.38 -3.04 10.78
N ALA A 88 12.63 -2.38 11.91
CA ALA A 88 13.43 -1.15 11.97
C ALA A 88 14.87 -1.39 11.47
N ALA A 89 15.50 -2.49 11.90
CA ALA A 89 16.84 -2.86 11.46
C ALA A 89 16.92 -3.14 9.94
N ALA A 90 15.98 -3.92 9.40
CA ALA A 90 15.92 -4.21 7.97
C ALA A 90 15.64 -2.93 7.15
N PHE A 91 14.79 -2.05 7.65
CA PHE A 91 14.51 -0.76 7.03
C PHE A 91 15.75 0.14 7.03
N ALA A 92 16.45 0.28 8.15
CA ALA A 92 17.68 1.05 8.24
C ALA A 92 18.76 0.55 7.25
N ALA A 93 18.97 -0.76 7.19
CA ALA A 93 19.89 -1.37 6.21
C ALA A 93 19.49 -1.05 4.77
N SER A 94 18.19 -0.96 4.47
CA SER A 94 17.71 -0.57 3.14
C SER A 94 18.10 0.86 2.79
N LEU A 95 18.07 1.78 3.76
CA LEU A 95 18.45 3.17 3.53
C LEU A 95 19.94 3.29 3.20
N ASP A 96 20.79 2.47 3.83
CA ASP A 96 22.23 2.45 3.54
C ASP A 96 22.52 1.94 2.11
N VAL A 97 21.79 0.90 1.65
CA VAL A 97 21.88 0.45 0.26
C VAL A 97 21.47 1.55 -0.71
N LEU A 98 20.36 2.25 -0.46
CA LEU A 98 19.90 3.33 -1.33
C LEU A 98 20.89 4.50 -1.39
N ARG A 99 21.53 4.84 -0.26
CA ARG A 99 22.62 5.85 -0.23
C ARG A 99 23.84 5.39 -1.01
N ALA A 100 24.23 4.13 -0.86
CA ALA A 100 25.35 3.56 -1.62
C ALA A 100 25.11 3.56 -3.14
N LEU A 101 23.85 3.47 -3.58
CA LEU A 101 23.43 3.61 -4.97
C LEU A 101 23.37 5.07 -5.46
N GLY A 102 23.71 6.05 -4.63
CA GLY A 102 23.82 7.45 -4.96
C GLY A 102 22.60 8.31 -4.65
N ALA A 103 21.54 7.76 -4.03
CA ALA A 103 20.40 8.54 -3.62
C ALA A 103 20.71 9.43 -2.40
N THR A 104 20.15 10.63 -2.39
CA THR A 104 20.05 11.43 -1.17
C THR A 104 18.85 10.94 -0.36
N VAL A 105 19.07 10.61 0.91
CA VAL A 105 18.01 10.12 1.81
C VAL A 105 17.91 11.06 3.00
N GLU A 106 16.80 11.78 3.08
CA GLU A 106 16.47 12.72 4.15
C GLU A 106 15.28 12.20 4.97
N GLU A 107 14.80 12.98 5.92
CA GLU A 107 13.59 12.71 6.68
C GLU A 107 12.52 13.77 6.39
N VAL A 108 11.27 13.36 6.40
CA VAL A 108 10.12 14.25 6.26
C VAL A 108 9.08 13.96 7.34
N SER A 109 8.47 15.01 7.87
CA SER A 109 7.38 14.90 8.83
C SER A 109 6.02 14.97 8.11
N LEU A 110 5.17 13.98 8.38
CA LEU A 110 3.78 13.91 7.93
C LEU A 110 2.84 13.72 9.15
N PRO A 111 2.68 14.73 10.02
CA PRO A 111 1.95 14.58 11.28
C PRO A 111 0.48 14.15 11.12
N TYR A 112 -0.10 14.32 9.95
CA TYR A 112 -1.45 13.85 9.66
C TYR A 112 -1.52 12.40 9.14
N ALA A 113 -0.38 11.71 8.95
CA ALA A 113 -0.35 10.33 8.47
C ALA A 113 -1.17 9.38 9.37
N LYS A 114 -1.18 9.60 10.68
CA LYS A 114 -1.97 8.82 11.66
C LYS A 114 -3.48 8.85 11.39
N TRP A 115 -3.98 9.92 10.81
CA TRP A 115 -5.40 10.07 10.48
C TRP A 115 -5.80 9.35 9.19
N ALA A 116 -4.84 8.96 8.36
CA ALA A 116 -5.13 8.27 7.11
C ALA A 116 -5.88 6.95 7.33
N VAL A 117 -5.58 6.23 8.42
CA VAL A 117 -6.19 4.93 8.70
C VAL A 117 -7.69 5.07 8.98
N PRO A 118 -8.15 5.83 10.00
CA PRO A 118 -9.58 5.97 10.26
C PRO A 118 -10.33 6.63 9.10
N LEU A 119 -9.73 7.60 8.41
CA LEU A 119 -10.35 8.25 7.27
C LEU A 119 -10.53 7.29 6.08
N GLN A 120 -9.50 6.51 5.75
CA GLN A 120 -9.58 5.54 4.67
C GLN A 120 -10.59 4.44 4.98
N MET A 121 -10.60 3.92 6.22
CA MET A 121 -11.57 2.92 6.62
C MET A 121 -13.00 3.45 6.51
N LEU A 122 -13.28 4.62 7.07
CA LEU A 122 -14.60 5.23 7.06
C LEU A 122 -15.10 5.49 5.63
N THR A 123 -14.27 6.07 4.77
CA THR A 123 -14.67 6.37 3.39
C THR A 123 -14.86 5.10 2.57
N THR A 124 -13.97 4.10 2.71
CA THR A 124 -14.11 2.83 2.02
C THR A 124 -15.33 2.05 2.52
N ASP A 125 -15.57 2.03 3.83
CA ASP A 125 -16.70 1.32 4.42
C ASP A 125 -18.04 1.91 3.96
N ALA A 126 -18.16 3.23 3.88
CA ALA A 126 -19.35 3.88 3.33
C ALA A 126 -19.54 3.59 1.84
N ASP A 127 -18.46 3.64 1.04
CA ASP A 127 -18.49 3.29 -0.38
C ASP A 127 -18.92 1.83 -0.57
N VAL A 128 -18.31 0.89 0.18
CA VAL A 128 -18.65 -0.55 0.17
C VAL A 128 -20.13 -0.75 0.49
N ALA A 129 -20.62 -0.15 1.57
CA ALA A 129 -22.02 -0.30 1.96
C ALA A 129 -22.96 0.19 0.87
N SER A 130 -22.68 1.34 0.26
CA SER A 130 -23.53 1.92 -0.78
C SER A 130 -23.68 1.00 -2.00
N TRP A 131 -22.60 0.32 -2.40
CA TRP A 131 -22.60 -0.55 -3.57
C TRP A 131 -23.14 -1.96 -3.25
N PHE A 132 -22.68 -2.58 -2.13
CA PHE A 132 -23.08 -3.95 -1.77
C PHE A 132 -24.53 -4.03 -1.29
N LEU A 133 -25.05 -3.02 -0.59
CA LEU A 133 -26.45 -2.96 -0.19
C LEU A 133 -27.38 -3.03 -1.40
N ALA A 134 -27.07 -2.25 -2.44
CA ALA A 134 -27.90 -2.19 -3.64
C ALA A 134 -27.81 -3.47 -4.48
N ASN A 135 -26.62 -4.13 -4.56
CA ASN A 135 -26.33 -5.16 -5.54
C ASN A 135 -26.30 -6.59 -4.98
N PHE A 136 -25.98 -6.77 -3.69
CA PHE A 136 -25.74 -8.12 -3.15
C PHE A 136 -26.38 -8.42 -1.80
N LEU A 137 -26.55 -7.42 -0.92
CA LEU A 137 -27.00 -7.71 0.45
C LEU A 137 -28.44 -8.15 0.53
N ARG A 138 -29.28 -7.73 -0.40
CA ARG A 138 -30.70 -8.08 -0.40
C ARG A 138 -30.92 -9.60 -0.47
N ASP A 139 -30.22 -10.27 -1.38
CA ASP A 139 -30.46 -11.67 -1.70
C ASP A 139 -29.31 -12.62 -1.32
N ARG A 140 -28.12 -12.07 -1.02
CA ARG A 140 -26.89 -12.85 -0.86
C ARG A 140 -26.12 -12.57 0.45
N TYR A 141 -26.71 -11.83 1.39
CA TYR A 141 -26.07 -11.44 2.65
C TYR A 141 -25.48 -12.63 3.41
N MET A 142 -26.21 -13.75 3.46
CA MET A 142 -25.77 -14.97 4.16
C MET A 142 -24.62 -15.72 3.47
N ARG A 143 -24.24 -15.34 2.25
CA ARG A 143 -23.10 -15.95 1.54
C ARG A 143 -21.76 -15.33 1.93
N PHE A 144 -21.77 -14.18 2.60
CA PHE A 144 -20.56 -13.58 3.13
C PHE A 144 -20.17 -14.22 4.47
N ASP A 145 -18.86 -14.25 4.77
CA ASP A 145 -18.38 -14.62 6.09
C ASP A 145 -18.91 -13.66 7.17
N THR A 146 -18.90 -14.12 8.42
CA THR A 146 -19.47 -13.35 9.55
C THR A 146 -18.80 -11.99 9.73
N GLY A 147 -17.47 -11.90 9.60
CA GLY A 147 -16.74 -10.65 9.74
C GLY A 147 -17.13 -9.62 8.68
N THR A 148 -17.19 -10.05 7.42
CA THR A 148 -17.62 -9.20 6.29
C THR A 148 -19.07 -8.76 6.46
N ARG A 149 -19.98 -9.68 6.85
CA ARG A 149 -21.39 -9.34 7.08
C ARG A 149 -21.55 -8.27 8.15
N THR A 150 -20.90 -8.45 9.29
CA THR A 150 -20.97 -7.50 10.41
C THR A 150 -20.42 -6.13 9.99
N ARG A 151 -19.29 -6.11 9.27
CA ARG A 151 -18.72 -4.88 8.76
C ARG A 151 -19.66 -4.16 7.79
N LEU A 152 -20.25 -4.88 6.84
CA LEU A 152 -21.20 -4.30 5.87
C LEU A 152 -22.44 -3.73 6.56
N ALA A 153 -23.01 -4.45 7.54
CA ALA A 153 -24.13 -3.96 8.30
C ALA A 153 -23.82 -2.69 9.10
N ALA A 154 -22.66 -2.65 9.78
CA ALA A 154 -22.21 -1.47 10.51
C ALA A 154 -21.93 -0.28 9.57
N SER A 155 -21.32 -0.54 8.42
CA SER A 155 -21.01 0.48 7.42
C SER A 155 -22.25 1.16 6.83
N ALA A 156 -23.35 0.42 6.72
CA ALA A 156 -24.64 0.94 6.28
C ALA A 156 -25.25 2.01 7.22
N LEU A 157 -24.80 2.04 8.46
CA LEU A 157 -25.25 3.00 9.46
C LEU A 157 -24.41 4.28 9.52
N ILE A 158 -23.38 4.42 8.68
CA ILE A 158 -22.55 5.62 8.63
C ILE A 158 -23.37 6.80 8.10
N PRO A 159 -23.58 7.87 8.89
CA PRO A 159 -24.33 9.03 8.40
C PRO A 159 -23.59 9.75 7.26
N ALA A 160 -24.32 10.23 6.27
CA ALA A 160 -23.75 10.98 5.14
C ALA A 160 -22.91 12.20 5.61
N SER A 161 -23.32 12.87 6.68
CA SER A 161 -22.57 13.99 7.27
C SER A 161 -21.16 13.56 7.75
N VAL A 162 -21.03 12.36 8.30
CA VAL A 162 -19.74 11.79 8.75
C VAL A 162 -18.87 11.46 7.53
N TYR A 163 -19.42 10.82 6.51
CA TYR A 163 -18.73 10.55 5.25
C TYR A 163 -18.19 11.83 4.61
N HIS A 164 -19.01 12.86 4.47
CA HIS A 164 -18.59 14.13 3.87
C HIS A 164 -17.53 14.86 4.71
N ARG A 165 -17.57 14.76 6.04
CA ARG A 165 -16.50 15.28 6.91
C ARG A 165 -15.19 14.52 6.67
N ALA A 166 -15.25 13.19 6.57
CA ALA A 166 -14.07 12.36 6.27
C ALA A 166 -13.48 12.69 4.90
N MET A 167 -14.31 12.88 3.88
CA MET A 167 -13.85 13.29 2.54
C MET A 167 -13.12 14.64 2.56
N ARG A 168 -13.62 15.62 3.34
CA ARG A 168 -12.90 16.89 3.54
C ARG A 168 -11.59 16.72 4.29
N ALA A 169 -11.57 15.93 5.37
CA ALA A 169 -10.33 15.63 6.10
C ALA A 169 -9.30 14.87 5.25
N ARG A 170 -9.76 13.98 4.37
CA ARG A 170 -8.92 13.29 3.38
C ARG A 170 -8.12 14.27 2.53
N THR A 171 -8.71 15.39 2.11
CA THR A 171 -7.98 16.37 1.28
C THR A 171 -6.80 16.98 2.02
N VAL A 172 -6.89 17.17 3.34
CA VAL A 172 -5.81 17.71 4.18
C VAL A 172 -4.65 16.73 4.27
N VAL A 173 -4.93 15.44 4.57
CA VAL A 173 -3.89 14.39 4.60
C VAL A 173 -3.23 14.24 3.24
N ARG A 174 -4.04 14.20 2.18
CA ARG A 174 -3.54 14.09 0.81
C ARG A 174 -2.65 15.28 0.43
N ALA A 175 -3.04 16.51 0.78
CA ALA A 175 -2.24 17.70 0.49
C ALA A 175 -0.86 17.60 1.14
N GLN A 176 -0.77 17.17 2.41
CA GLN A 176 0.51 17.00 3.10
C GLN A 176 1.42 15.96 2.42
N VAL A 177 0.86 14.81 2.00
CA VAL A 177 1.62 13.79 1.25
C VAL A 177 2.14 14.34 -0.08
N LEU A 178 1.28 15.05 -0.83
CA LEU A 178 1.67 15.63 -2.13
C LEU A 178 2.69 16.76 -2.00
N ASP A 179 2.62 17.57 -0.94
CA ASP A 179 3.59 18.62 -0.68
C ASP A 179 4.98 18.05 -0.37
N ALA A 180 5.05 16.95 0.36
CA ALA A 180 6.31 16.23 0.54
C ALA A 180 6.85 15.70 -0.80
N MET A 181 5.98 15.16 -1.66
CA MET A 181 6.35 14.64 -2.99
C MET A 181 6.72 15.73 -4.03
N ARG A 182 6.57 17.02 -3.71
CA ARG A 182 7.13 18.12 -4.51
C ARG A 182 8.62 18.33 -4.25
N LYS A 183 9.09 17.97 -3.05
CA LYS A 183 10.48 18.15 -2.61
C LYS A 183 11.31 16.89 -2.85
N TYR A 184 10.66 15.72 -2.79
CA TYR A 184 11.28 14.41 -2.89
C TYR A 184 10.69 13.59 -4.03
N ASP A 185 11.53 12.83 -4.71
CA ASP A 185 11.11 11.96 -5.81
C ASP A 185 10.29 10.76 -5.31
N ALA A 186 10.66 10.23 -4.15
CA ALA A 186 9.87 9.20 -3.48
C ALA A 186 9.96 9.28 -1.95
N LEU A 187 8.90 8.78 -1.30
CA LEU A 187 8.81 8.62 0.14
C LEU A 187 9.02 7.14 0.50
N LEU A 188 9.74 6.91 1.58
CA LEU A 188 10.14 5.59 2.06
C LEU A 188 9.51 5.29 3.43
N THR A 189 8.98 4.08 3.57
CA THR A 189 8.53 3.52 4.85
C THR A 189 8.82 2.02 4.89
N PRO A 190 8.87 1.37 6.05
CA PRO A 190 8.66 -0.07 6.08
C PRO A 190 7.27 -0.38 5.50
N THR A 191 7.11 -1.49 4.78
CA THR A 191 5.79 -1.88 4.24
C THR A 191 4.82 -2.21 5.36
N ASN A 192 5.27 -2.91 6.38
CA ASN A 192 4.53 -3.17 7.62
C ASN A 192 5.39 -2.81 8.82
N VAL A 193 4.77 -2.49 9.93
CA VAL A 193 5.47 -2.18 11.18
C VAL A 193 5.83 -3.43 11.98
N THR A 194 5.27 -4.58 11.62
CA THR A 194 5.53 -5.89 12.22
C THR A 194 5.78 -6.93 11.14
N PRO A 195 6.48 -8.03 11.43
CA PRO A 195 6.56 -9.20 10.55
C PRO A 195 5.16 -9.79 10.25
N PRO A 196 5.04 -10.67 9.25
CA PRO A 196 3.82 -11.43 8.99
C PRO A 196 3.37 -12.21 10.23
N ARG A 197 2.06 -12.38 10.39
CA ARG A 197 1.45 -13.13 11.49
C ARG A 197 1.34 -14.61 11.17
N LEU A 198 1.29 -15.41 12.22
CA LEU A 198 0.87 -16.79 12.10
C LEU A 198 -0.59 -16.87 11.60
N ILE A 199 -0.87 -17.86 10.75
CA ILE A 199 -2.23 -18.10 10.22
C ILE A 199 -3.22 -18.38 11.36
N SER A 200 -2.79 -19.12 12.39
CA SER A 200 -3.58 -19.41 13.59
C SER A 200 -4.04 -18.15 14.34
N HIS A 201 -3.31 -17.03 14.24
CA HIS A 201 -3.66 -15.77 14.86
C HIS A 201 -4.49 -14.85 13.95
N ALA A 202 -4.78 -15.28 12.72
CA ALA A 202 -5.58 -14.49 11.78
C ALA A 202 -7.04 -14.33 12.24
N ALA A 203 -7.55 -15.33 12.97
CA ALA A 203 -8.91 -15.38 13.51
C ALA A 203 -9.06 -14.77 14.91
N GLU A 204 -8.01 -14.16 15.49
CA GLU A 204 -8.14 -13.48 16.78
C GLU A 204 -9.25 -12.43 16.68
N VAL A 205 -10.33 -12.71 17.41
CA VAL A 205 -11.42 -11.75 17.62
C VAL A 205 -10.78 -10.52 18.27
N LEU A 206 -10.88 -9.41 17.60
CA LEU A 206 -10.45 -8.13 18.13
C LEU A 206 -11.19 -7.92 19.45
N GLY A 207 -10.46 -7.68 20.54
CA GLY A 207 -11.02 -7.47 21.88
C GLY A 207 -12.00 -6.30 21.97
N SER A 208 -12.02 -5.60 23.10
CA SER A 208 -12.87 -4.41 23.26
C SER A 208 -12.59 -3.32 22.21
N SER A 209 -13.54 -2.40 22.00
CA SER A 209 -13.37 -1.27 21.07
C SER A 209 -12.09 -0.46 21.32
N ASP A 210 -11.68 -0.37 22.59
CA ASP A 210 -10.50 0.41 23.01
C ASP A 210 -9.18 -0.21 22.52
N ASP A 211 -9.15 -1.54 22.33
CA ASP A 211 -7.99 -2.27 21.80
C ASP A 211 -7.98 -2.35 20.27
N VAL A 212 -9.16 -2.36 19.66
CA VAL A 212 -9.33 -2.59 18.22
C VAL A 212 -8.74 -1.46 17.40
N ILE A 213 -9.08 -0.22 17.73
CA ILE A 213 -8.68 0.96 16.95
C ILE A 213 -7.16 1.15 16.96
N PRO A 214 -6.46 1.14 18.09
CA PRO A 214 -4.99 1.21 18.10
C PRO A 214 -4.33 0.08 17.31
N LYS A 215 -4.79 -1.15 17.43
CA LYS A 215 -4.27 -2.30 16.67
C LYS A 215 -4.48 -2.14 15.16
N LEU A 216 -5.64 -1.63 14.74
CA LEU A 216 -5.92 -1.38 13.34
C LEU A 216 -5.06 -0.25 12.77
N ILE A 217 -4.87 0.84 13.53
CA ILE A 217 -3.99 1.95 13.14
C ILE A 217 -2.57 1.42 12.98
N ARG A 218 -2.03 0.73 13.97
CA ARG A 218 -0.69 0.14 13.95
C ARG A 218 -0.45 -0.71 12.69
N ARG A 219 -1.40 -1.57 12.32
CA ARG A 219 -1.26 -2.46 11.17
C ARG A 219 -1.30 -1.77 9.81
N ARG A 220 -1.90 -0.60 9.70
CA ARG A 220 -2.25 0.04 8.42
C ARG A 220 -1.61 1.39 8.21
N ILE A 221 -0.91 1.91 9.22
CA ILE A 221 -0.32 3.23 9.16
C ILE A 221 0.69 3.38 8.02
N ALA A 222 1.39 2.31 7.67
CA ALA A 222 2.36 2.33 6.58
C ALA A 222 1.73 2.42 5.19
N HIS A 223 0.50 1.89 5.01
CA HIS A 223 -0.15 1.82 3.69
C HIS A 223 -1.14 2.95 3.43
N TYR A 224 -1.91 3.31 4.45
CA TYR A 224 -3.10 4.13 4.25
C TYR A 224 -2.83 5.58 3.87
N PRO A 225 -1.75 6.25 4.29
CA PRO A 225 -1.43 7.58 3.78
C PRO A 225 -1.30 7.63 2.27
N PHE A 226 -0.67 6.62 1.66
CA PHE A 226 -0.49 6.52 0.22
C PHE A 226 -1.76 6.07 -0.51
N SER A 227 -2.47 5.09 0.05
CA SER A 227 -3.76 4.64 -0.49
C SER A 227 -4.80 5.75 -0.49
N LEU A 228 -4.96 6.45 0.63
CA LEU A 228 -5.87 7.58 0.80
C LEU A 228 -5.52 8.73 -0.15
N SER A 229 -4.23 8.93 -0.42
CA SER A 229 -3.73 9.96 -1.33
C SER A 229 -3.79 9.57 -2.80
N ASN A 230 -4.16 8.33 -3.12
CA ASN A 230 -4.26 7.82 -4.50
C ASN A 230 -2.94 7.89 -5.29
N VAL A 231 -1.83 7.71 -4.62
CA VAL A 231 -0.49 7.73 -5.21
C VAL A 231 0.05 6.32 -5.42
N PRO A 232 1.00 6.13 -6.35
CA PRO A 232 1.61 4.83 -6.56
C PRO A 232 2.54 4.47 -5.40
N ALA A 233 2.50 3.20 -4.99
CA ALA A 233 3.37 2.65 -3.97
C ALA A 233 3.70 1.18 -4.26
N MET A 234 4.95 0.81 -4.08
CA MET A 234 5.44 -0.55 -4.31
C MET A 234 6.18 -1.06 -3.09
N SER A 235 5.99 -2.33 -2.79
CA SER A 235 6.75 -3.04 -1.77
C SER A 235 7.80 -3.91 -2.44
N VAL A 236 9.04 -3.83 -1.97
CA VAL A 236 10.14 -4.71 -2.39
C VAL A 236 10.71 -5.43 -1.17
N PRO A 237 11.06 -6.72 -1.25
CA PRO A 237 11.66 -7.45 -0.14
C PRO A 237 12.95 -6.77 0.34
N ASN A 238 13.11 -6.63 1.66
CA ASN A 238 14.30 -6.00 2.25
C ASN A 238 14.96 -6.81 3.38
N GLY A 239 14.55 -8.03 3.57
CA GLY A 239 15.10 -8.92 4.59
C GLY A 239 14.10 -9.95 5.06
N PHE A 240 14.48 -10.62 6.12
CA PHE A 240 13.65 -11.63 6.78
C PHE A 240 13.71 -11.42 8.30
N SER A 241 12.62 -11.73 8.98
CA SER A 241 12.59 -11.79 10.44
C SER A 241 13.44 -12.95 10.95
N LYS A 242 13.68 -13.00 12.26
CA LYS A 242 14.34 -14.13 12.93
C LYS A 242 13.65 -15.47 12.67
N ASP A 243 12.36 -15.46 12.42
CA ASP A 243 11.56 -16.65 12.10
C ASP A 243 11.52 -16.95 10.59
N GLY A 244 12.33 -16.26 9.78
CA GLY A 244 12.41 -16.45 8.34
C GLY A 244 11.25 -15.87 7.52
N LEU A 245 10.41 -15.03 8.12
CA LEU A 245 9.29 -14.38 7.44
C LEU A 245 9.75 -13.12 6.70
N PRO A 246 9.23 -12.84 5.49
CA PRO A 246 9.71 -11.74 4.66
C PRO A 246 9.34 -10.37 5.24
N LEU A 247 10.29 -9.46 5.18
CA LEU A 247 10.13 -8.03 5.46
C LEU A 247 10.23 -7.24 4.16
N ALA A 248 9.69 -6.03 4.12
CA ALA A 248 9.69 -5.24 2.90
C ALA A 248 9.81 -3.73 3.13
N LEU A 249 10.55 -3.07 2.23
CA LEU A 249 10.59 -1.64 2.03
C LEU A 249 9.41 -1.19 1.15
N GLN A 250 8.74 -0.11 1.49
CA GLN A 250 7.75 0.56 0.66
C GLN A 250 8.31 1.85 0.07
N ILE A 251 8.09 2.01 -1.23
CA ILE A 251 8.51 3.16 -2.03
C ILE A 251 7.26 3.77 -2.63
N ALA A 252 6.96 5.03 -2.32
CA ALA A 252 5.80 5.75 -2.85
C ALA A 252 6.22 7.03 -3.54
N SER A 253 5.59 7.39 -4.66
CA SER A 253 5.92 8.58 -5.42
C SER A 253 4.67 9.41 -5.76
N ARG A 254 4.87 10.57 -6.38
CA ARG A 254 3.78 11.46 -6.82
C ARG A 254 2.81 10.74 -7.77
N PRO A 255 1.58 11.24 -7.93
CA PRO A 255 0.65 10.68 -8.90
C PRO A 255 1.28 10.56 -10.29
N PHE A 256 1.13 9.40 -10.91
CA PHE A 256 1.75 9.01 -12.18
C PHE A 256 3.29 8.96 -12.15
N GLY A 257 3.87 8.79 -10.97
CA GLY A 257 5.30 8.60 -10.75
C GLY A 257 5.72 7.14 -10.65
N GLU A 258 5.01 6.23 -11.32
CA GLU A 258 5.34 4.80 -11.33
C GLU A 258 6.78 4.54 -11.81
N SER A 259 7.25 5.26 -12.83
CA SER A 259 8.64 5.18 -13.31
C SER A 259 9.66 5.42 -12.20
N THR A 260 9.43 6.43 -11.34
CA THR A 260 10.30 6.69 -10.19
C THR A 260 10.27 5.53 -9.20
N VAL A 261 9.07 4.99 -8.92
CA VAL A 261 8.90 3.83 -8.03
C VAL A 261 9.64 2.62 -8.58
N PHE A 262 9.53 2.35 -9.88
CA PHE A 262 10.24 1.26 -10.54
C PHE A 262 11.75 1.46 -10.54
N ARG A 263 12.23 2.66 -10.87
CA ARG A 263 13.67 2.96 -10.88
C ARG A 263 14.28 2.70 -9.49
N VAL A 264 13.67 3.23 -8.43
CA VAL A 264 14.18 3.05 -7.06
C VAL A 264 14.09 1.59 -6.62
N GLY A 265 12.96 0.93 -6.89
CA GLY A 265 12.75 -0.46 -6.53
C GLY A 265 13.68 -1.42 -7.28
N HIS A 266 13.87 -1.21 -8.59
CA HIS A 266 14.76 -2.02 -9.41
C HIS A 266 16.23 -1.87 -8.99
N ALA A 267 16.69 -0.64 -8.79
CA ALA A 267 18.04 -0.39 -8.31
C ALA A 267 18.31 -1.09 -6.97
N TYR A 268 17.37 -1.01 -6.03
CA TYR A 268 17.45 -1.70 -4.75
C TYR A 268 17.44 -3.22 -4.91
N GLU A 269 16.56 -3.76 -5.76
CA GLU A 269 16.44 -5.20 -6.04
C GLU A 269 17.73 -5.76 -6.63
N GLN A 270 18.36 -5.05 -7.58
CA GLN A 270 19.62 -5.47 -8.20
C GLN A 270 20.79 -5.44 -7.22
N ALA A 271 20.79 -4.55 -6.24
CA ALA A 271 21.83 -4.45 -5.22
C ALA A 271 21.67 -5.42 -4.05
N THR A 272 20.55 -6.18 -3.99
CA THR A 272 20.26 -7.06 -2.86
C THR A 272 19.81 -8.45 -3.32
N PRO A 273 20.01 -9.52 -2.50
CA PRO A 273 19.64 -10.87 -2.89
C PRO A 273 18.21 -11.27 -2.54
N TRP A 274 17.42 -10.37 -1.93
CA TRP A 274 16.18 -10.74 -1.25
C TRP A 274 15.11 -11.32 -2.18
N HIS A 275 14.97 -10.78 -3.39
CA HIS A 275 13.99 -11.24 -4.40
C HIS A 275 14.29 -12.66 -4.94
N LYS A 276 15.52 -13.15 -4.77
CA LYS A 276 15.93 -14.50 -5.20
C LYS A 276 15.53 -15.59 -4.21
N ARG A 277 15.18 -15.22 -2.97
CA ARG A 277 14.78 -16.18 -1.94
C ARG A 277 13.30 -16.54 -2.11
N HIS A 278 12.99 -17.81 -1.90
CA HIS A 278 11.63 -18.35 -1.93
C HIS A 278 11.44 -19.36 -0.81
N PRO A 279 10.19 -19.65 -0.39
CA PRO A 279 9.90 -20.68 0.57
C PRO A 279 10.40 -22.05 0.09
N ASP A 280 10.81 -22.88 1.04
CA ASP A 280 11.09 -24.30 0.79
C ASP A 280 9.73 -25.04 0.76
N LEU A 281 9.22 -25.26 -0.46
CA LEU A 281 7.89 -25.84 -0.64
C LEU A 281 7.82 -27.31 -0.17
N ASP A 282 8.91 -28.04 -0.24
CA ASP A 282 8.95 -29.45 0.20
C ASP A 282 8.74 -29.55 1.72
N LYS A 283 9.37 -28.65 2.49
CA LYS A 283 9.13 -28.55 3.93
C LYS A 283 7.72 -28.06 4.28
N THR A 284 7.16 -27.17 3.46
CA THR A 284 5.82 -26.60 3.71
C THR A 284 4.73 -27.65 3.48
N LEU A 285 4.88 -28.51 2.48
CA LEU A 285 3.93 -29.58 2.17
C LEU A 285 4.00 -30.75 3.16
N ALA A 286 5.16 -31.03 3.75
CA ALA A 286 5.36 -32.09 4.75
C ALA A 286 4.67 -31.80 6.11
N VAL A 287 4.23 -30.58 6.36
CA VAL A 287 3.52 -30.18 7.61
C VAL A 287 2.01 -30.39 7.51
N THR A 288 1.50 -30.77 6.35
CA THR A 288 0.05 -30.97 6.09
C THR A 288 -0.37 -32.43 6.05
N GLU A 289 0.54 -33.40 6.31
CA GLU A 289 0.25 -34.80 6.58
C GLU A 289 0.31 -35.10 8.10
#